data_304a483b7dcce53a0fc06751235c7af8
#
_entry.id   304a483b7dcce53a0fc06751235c7af8
#
_cell.length_a   1.000
_cell.length_b   1.000
_cell.length_c   1.000
_cell.angle_alpha   90.00
_cell.angle_beta   90.00
_cell.angle_gamma   90.00
#
_symmetry.space_group_name_H-M   'P 1'
#
loop_
_entity.id
_entity.type
_entity.pdbx_description
1 polymer ?
#
loop_
_entity_poly.entity_id
_entity_poly.type
_entity_poly.pdbx_seq_one_letter_code
_entity_poly.pdbx_strand_id
1 'polypeptide(L)'
;MNNRISPSTAATVANRVYDIKKSYDFNGEFHNDFVRNFKITNNQIKGVSGGLINQLLNRTTGFALTAEGASQQFKGHHIIGIRGTVFTSCADWLTNLNVAITHGPKNLEVHSGFEKAFTSMKPMFASYVKQHKPKCLHLVGHSLGGAIAQLSAIWASEQGIPTNLYTFGAPRVVLNHSVHSAAHNVGQYRVTHGADPVPCVPAWPFSHTSSEYQTAMNEGSFFSLAAHSMEKSAPGYVNTVAAFDDYESMESSLKTLHYNHTVLKYALRYNVTFSLRWQRIITDGLITFLKKTGQYAFISAQAGLSVGLTFYDILARCLHESVVKFVELTEELKGLIGHMLAFVGKASYEVVELTTQFIRWVLGLMIKKLYMVAKQAIDRI
;
A
#
# COMPACT_ATOMS: atom_id res chain seq x y z
N MET A 1 -23.26 12.38 10.04
CA MET A 1 -23.00 10.94 10.07
C MET A 1 -22.20 10.61 8.82
N ASN A 2 -20.99 10.07 8.97
CA ASN A 2 -20.21 9.61 7.81
C ASN A 2 -20.90 8.38 7.23
N ASN A 3 -21.63 8.55 6.11
CA ASN A 3 -22.26 7.44 5.40
C ASN A 3 -21.17 6.61 4.71
N ARG A 4 -20.48 5.78 5.46
CA ARG A 4 -19.49 4.83 4.96
C ARG A 4 -20.15 3.52 4.53
N ILE A 5 -19.56 2.80 3.59
CA ILE A 5 -19.98 1.43 3.26
C ILE A 5 -19.35 0.44 4.23
N SER A 6 -20.02 -0.69 4.49
CA SER A 6 -19.51 -1.74 5.38
C SER A 6 -18.25 -2.42 4.84
N PRO A 7 -17.42 -3.05 5.72
CA PRO A 7 -16.24 -3.82 5.29
C PRO A 7 -16.58 -4.87 4.24
N SER A 8 -17.67 -5.62 4.46
CA SER A 8 -18.14 -6.67 3.54
C SER A 8 -18.59 -6.10 2.19
N THR A 9 -19.27 -4.95 2.17
CA THR A 9 -19.64 -4.26 0.93
C THR A 9 -18.40 -3.82 0.17
N ALA A 10 -17.43 -3.18 0.84
CA ALA A 10 -16.19 -2.74 0.21
C ALA A 10 -15.39 -3.92 -0.34
N ALA A 11 -15.25 -5.01 0.45
CA ALA A 11 -14.52 -6.21 0.00
C ALA A 11 -15.20 -6.89 -1.19
N THR A 12 -16.54 -6.93 -1.22
CA THR A 12 -17.29 -7.49 -2.35
C THR A 12 -17.04 -6.66 -3.62
N VAL A 13 -17.08 -5.34 -3.54
CA VAL A 13 -16.77 -4.46 -4.68
C VAL A 13 -15.33 -4.68 -5.15
N ALA A 14 -14.34 -4.72 -4.22
CA ALA A 14 -12.94 -4.97 -4.54
C ALA A 14 -12.70 -6.32 -5.22
N ASN A 15 -13.52 -7.33 -4.89
CA ASN A 15 -13.45 -8.66 -5.51
C ASN A 15 -14.14 -8.67 -6.88
N ARG A 16 -15.36 -8.14 -6.97
CA ARG A 16 -16.17 -8.20 -8.20
C ARG A 16 -15.62 -7.36 -9.34
N VAL A 17 -14.81 -6.37 -9.07
CA VAL A 17 -14.14 -5.60 -10.13
C VAL A 17 -13.24 -6.48 -11.01
N TYR A 18 -12.81 -7.66 -10.54
CA TYR A 18 -12.05 -8.62 -11.34
C TYR A 18 -12.90 -9.41 -12.35
N ASP A 19 -14.21 -9.50 -12.11
CA ASP A 19 -15.15 -10.21 -12.99
C ASP A 19 -15.41 -9.43 -14.29
N ILE A 20 -15.12 -8.13 -14.33
CA ILE A 20 -15.25 -7.27 -15.53
C ILE A 20 -14.46 -7.82 -16.74
N LYS A 21 -13.44 -8.66 -16.52
CA LYS A 21 -12.67 -9.33 -17.59
C LYS A 21 -13.48 -10.36 -18.37
N LYS A 22 -14.43 -11.02 -17.73
CA LYS A 22 -14.98 -12.30 -18.24
C LYS A 22 -16.30 -12.14 -18.99
N SER A 23 -17.13 -11.22 -18.57
CA SER A 23 -18.38 -10.85 -19.21
C SER A 23 -18.95 -9.59 -18.58
N TYR A 24 -19.67 -8.80 -19.36
CA TYR A 24 -20.37 -7.61 -18.84
C TYR A 24 -21.60 -7.96 -18.00
N ASP A 25 -21.91 -9.26 -17.86
CA ASP A 25 -22.97 -9.76 -16.99
C ASP A 25 -22.40 -10.02 -15.60
N PHE A 26 -22.71 -9.10 -14.68
CA PHE A 26 -22.44 -9.28 -13.27
C PHE A 26 -23.46 -10.27 -12.65
N ASN A 27 -23.34 -11.54 -13.00
CA ASN A 27 -24.13 -12.61 -12.40
C ASN A 27 -23.56 -13.08 -11.04
N GLY A 28 -22.60 -12.34 -10.48
CA GLY A 28 -22.01 -12.62 -9.21
C GLY A 28 -22.82 -12.01 -8.05
N GLU A 29 -22.95 -12.75 -6.97
CA GLU A 29 -23.61 -12.28 -5.74
C GLU A 29 -22.83 -11.12 -5.11
N PHE A 30 -23.48 -9.96 -4.98
CA PHE A 30 -23.02 -8.88 -4.13
C PHE A 30 -23.54 -9.10 -2.71
N HIS A 31 -22.82 -8.56 -1.74
CA HIS A 31 -23.27 -8.55 -0.35
C HIS A 31 -24.65 -7.86 -0.25
N ASN A 32 -25.51 -8.35 0.64
CA ASN A 32 -26.88 -7.84 0.78
C ASN A 32 -26.95 -6.33 1.00
N ASP A 33 -26.02 -5.75 1.77
CA ASP A 33 -25.96 -4.30 1.99
C ASP A 33 -25.68 -3.53 0.71
N PHE A 34 -24.84 -4.07 -0.20
CA PHE A 34 -24.62 -3.46 -1.49
C PHE A 34 -25.93 -3.43 -2.30
N VAL A 35 -26.59 -4.58 -2.41
CA VAL A 35 -27.83 -4.72 -3.23
C VAL A 35 -28.96 -3.82 -2.71
N ARG A 36 -29.04 -3.64 -1.39
CA ARG A 36 -30.06 -2.76 -0.76
C ARG A 36 -29.76 -1.28 -1.00
N ASN A 37 -28.51 -0.89 -1.07
CA ASN A 37 -28.09 0.50 -1.00
C ASN A 37 -27.56 1.08 -2.31
N PHE A 38 -27.12 0.24 -3.26
CA PHE A 38 -26.47 0.68 -4.49
C PHE A 38 -26.99 -0.09 -5.69
N LYS A 39 -26.97 0.58 -6.83
CA LYS A 39 -27.28 0.03 -8.16
C LYS A 39 -26.05 0.19 -9.06
N ILE A 40 -25.63 -0.91 -9.68
CA ILE A 40 -24.56 -0.86 -10.67
C ILE A 40 -25.01 -0.01 -11.84
N THR A 41 -24.18 0.95 -12.21
CA THR A 41 -24.35 1.74 -13.41
C THR A 41 -23.46 1.14 -14.50
N ASN A 42 -24.05 0.75 -15.64
CA ASN A 42 -23.33 0.18 -16.79
C ASN A 42 -22.41 1.20 -17.51
N ASN A 43 -22.11 2.32 -16.87
CA ASN A 43 -21.19 3.32 -17.39
C ASN A 43 -19.76 2.79 -17.19
N GLN A 44 -19.35 1.96 -18.15
CA GLN A 44 -17.97 1.50 -18.24
C GLN A 44 -17.06 2.70 -18.36
N ILE A 45 -16.17 2.87 -17.42
CA ILE A 45 -15.03 3.76 -17.58
C ILE A 45 -14.13 3.07 -18.61
N LYS A 46 -14.30 3.40 -19.88
CA LYS A 46 -13.48 2.89 -20.98
C LYS A 46 -12.21 3.72 -21.07
N GLY A 47 -11.04 3.10 -21.10
CA GLY A 47 -9.79 3.80 -21.32
C GLY A 47 -9.75 4.49 -22.67
N VAL A 48 -9.37 5.78 -22.69
CA VAL A 48 -9.07 6.48 -23.93
C VAL A 48 -7.66 6.10 -24.37
N SER A 49 -7.55 5.57 -25.56
CA SER A 49 -6.30 5.15 -26.17
C SER A 49 -5.49 6.34 -26.71
N GLY A 50 -4.25 6.47 -26.29
CA GLY A 50 -3.27 7.41 -26.81
C GLY A 50 -1.86 7.17 -26.30
N GLY A 51 -0.93 6.79 -27.17
CA GLY A 51 0.50 6.65 -26.86
C GLY A 51 0.96 5.22 -26.50
N LEU A 52 2.18 5.08 -25.96
CA LEU A 52 2.80 3.82 -25.53
C LEU A 52 1.93 2.97 -24.59
N ILE A 53 0.99 3.61 -23.91
CA ILE A 53 -0.05 3.00 -23.08
C ILE A 53 -1.03 2.18 -23.92
N ASN A 54 -1.21 2.49 -25.21
CA ASN A 54 -2.10 1.74 -26.12
C ASN A 54 -1.68 0.29 -26.36
N GLN A 55 -0.41 -0.02 -26.35
CA GLN A 55 0.03 -1.41 -26.46
C GLN A 55 -0.28 -2.23 -25.20
N LEU A 56 -0.33 -1.57 -24.03
CA LEU A 56 -0.70 -2.19 -22.75
C LEU A 56 -2.22 -2.18 -22.49
N LEU A 57 -2.96 -1.21 -23.06
CA LEU A 57 -4.40 -1.02 -22.89
C LEU A 57 -5.23 -1.61 -24.04
N ASN A 58 -4.64 -2.00 -25.15
CA ASN A 58 -5.32 -2.63 -26.30
C ASN A 58 -5.99 -3.98 -26.02
N ARG A 59 -5.87 -4.49 -24.80
CA ARG A 59 -6.80 -5.49 -24.29
C ARG A 59 -7.94 -4.76 -23.58
N THR A 60 -8.97 -4.43 -24.35
CA THR A 60 -10.30 -3.93 -23.99
C THR A 60 -10.87 -4.56 -22.73
N THR A 61 -10.54 -4.05 -21.56
CA THR A 61 -11.16 -4.50 -20.31
C THR A 61 -11.41 -3.31 -19.40
N GLY A 62 -12.65 -3.15 -18.97
CA GLY A 62 -13.03 -2.10 -18.03
C GLY A 62 -12.14 -2.10 -16.77
N PHE A 63 -11.72 -0.93 -16.35
CA PHE A 63 -10.82 -0.74 -15.20
C PHE A 63 -11.57 -0.51 -13.90
N ALA A 64 -12.83 -0.14 -13.98
CA ALA A 64 -13.59 0.21 -12.80
C ALA A 64 -15.03 -0.24 -12.89
N LEU A 65 -15.54 -0.67 -11.76
CA LEU A 65 -16.95 -0.88 -11.49
C LEU A 65 -17.51 0.41 -10.91
N THR A 66 -18.62 0.90 -11.47
CA THR A 66 -19.33 2.06 -10.93
C THR A 66 -20.70 1.67 -10.42
N ALA A 67 -21.09 2.24 -9.28
CA ALA A 67 -22.42 2.09 -8.73
C ALA A 67 -22.92 3.41 -8.14
N GLU A 68 -24.23 3.62 -8.19
CA GLU A 68 -24.93 4.80 -7.67
C GLU A 68 -25.80 4.41 -6.47
N GLY A 69 -25.85 5.28 -5.48
CA GLY A 69 -26.68 5.09 -4.29
C GLY A 69 -28.17 5.04 -4.61
N ALA A 70 -28.81 3.91 -4.32
CA ALA A 70 -30.23 3.64 -4.57
C ALA A 70 -31.13 3.90 -3.36
N SER A 71 -30.57 3.76 -2.13
CA SER A 71 -31.31 4.05 -0.91
C SER A 71 -31.28 5.53 -0.54
N GLN A 72 -32.23 5.96 0.32
CA GLN A 72 -32.26 7.34 0.82
C GLN A 72 -30.97 7.71 1.58
N GLN A 73 -30.39 6.76 2.30
CA GLN A 73 -29.13 6.94 3.04
C GLN A 73 -27.96 7.29 2.12
N PHE A 74 -27.89 6.66 0.94
CA PHE A 74 -26.78 6.82 -0.01
C PHE A 74 -27.15 7.64 -1.25
N LYS A 75 -28.25 8.39 -1.20
CA LYS A 75 -28.68 9.22 -2.32
C LYS A 75 -27.61 10.25 -2.73
N GLY A 76 -27.13 10.15 -3.97
CA GLY A 76 -26.06 10.96 -4.52
C GLY A 76 -24.66 10.49 -4.15
N HIS A 77 -24.52 9.35 -3.46
CA HIS A 77 -23.24 8.68 -3.26
C HIS A 77 -22.92 7.78 -4.45
N HIS A 78 -21.64 7.71 -4.82
CA HIS A 78 -21.19 6.85 -5.89
C HIS A 78 -20.03 5.96 -5.41
N ILE A 79 -20.02 4.71 -5.85
CA ILE A 79 -18.92 3.78 -5.65
C ILE A 79 -18.13 3.68 -6.96
N ILE A 80 -16.80 3.73 -6.87
CA ILE A 80 -15.89 3.40 -7.96
C ILE A 80 -14.92 2.34 -7.45
N GLY A 81 -15.16 1.08 -7.85
CA GLY A 81 -14.27 -0.03 -7.59
C GLY A 81 -13.17 -0.08 -8.65
N ILE A 82 -11.92 -0.01 -8.25
CA ILE A 82 -10.76 0.04 -9.16
C ILE A 82 -10.05 -1.30 -9.13
N ARG A 83 -9.93 -1.90 -10.30
CA ARG A 83 -9.27 -3.19 -10.45
C ARG A 83 -7.76 -3.06 -10.30
N GLY A 84 -7.16 -3.97 -9.51
CA GLY A 84 -5.75 -4.26 -9.56
C GLY A 84 -5.44 -4.93 -10.90
N THR A 85 -5.13 -4.14 -11.91
CA THR A 85 -4.78 -4.68 -13.23
C THR A 85 -3.39 -5.27 -13.13
N VAL A 86 -3.19 -6.42 -13.80
CA VAL A 86 -1.88 -6.94 -14.16
C VAL A 86 -1.25 -5.96 -15.16
N PHE A 87 -0.77 -4.82 -14.67
CA PHE A 87 0.21 -4.06 -15.39
C PHE A 87 1.51 -4.86 -15.23
N THR A 88 1.86 -5.66 -16.22
CA THR A 88 3.16 -6.33 -16.27
C THR A 88 4.31 -5.35 -16.01
N SER A 89 4.17 -4.10 -16.46
CA SER A 89 5.07 -3.01 -16.14
C SER A 89 5.04 -2.56 -14.67
N CYS A 90 3.92 -2.68 -13.93
CA CYS A 90 3.88 -2.29 -12.51
C CYS A 90 4.62 -3.29 -11.61
N ALA A 91 4.55 -4.58 -11.95
CA ALA A 91 5.36 -5.58 -11.28
C ALA A 91 6.87 -5.34 -11.51
N ASP A 92 7.24 -4.81 -12.68
CA ASP A 92 8.63 -4.43 -12.98
C ASP A 92 9.07 -3.20 -12.17
N TRP A 93 8.16 -2.29 -11.78
CA TRP A 93 8.52 -1.14 -10.93
C TRP A 93 8.79 -1.55 -9.49
N LEU A 94 8.11 -2.60 -9.00
CA LEU A 94 8.40 -3.17 -7.71
C LEU A 94 9.78 -3.86 -7.67
N THR A 95 10.33 -4.28 -8.80
CA THR A 95 11.64 -4.95 -8.88
C THR A 95 12.81 -3.98 -9.00
N ASN A 96 12.58 -2.74 -9.42
CA ASN A 96 13.62 -1.74 -9.49
C ASN A 96 13.91 -1.17 -8.11
N LEU A 97 15.16 -1.31 -7.64
CA LEU A 97 15.67 -0.72 -6.41
C LEU A 97 15.71 0.82 -6.45
N ASN A 98 15.45 1.40 -7.63
CA ASN A 98 15.36 2.84 -7.81
C ASN A 98 14.03 3.33 -7.26
N VAL A 99 14.10 4.13 -6.21
CA VAL A 99 12.97 4.88 -5.66
C VAL A 99 12.60 5.96 -6.68
N ALA A 100 11.71 5.61 -7.61
CA ALA A 100 11.23 6.56 -8.60
C ALA A 100 10.10 7.39 -8.00
N ILE A 101 10.38 8.66 -7.70
CA ILE A 101 9.45 9.62 -7.11
C ILE A 101 9.03 10.62 -8.15
N THR A 102 7.78 11.07 -8.06
CA THR A 102 7.20 12.15 -8.85
C THR A 102 6.16 12.89 -8.02
N HIS A 103 5.67 14.00 -8.54
CA HIS A 103 4.58 14.75 -7.91
C HIS A 103 3.24 14.27 -8.43
N GLY A 104 2.36 13.90 -7.50
CA GLY A 104 0.98 13.49 -7.74
C GLY A 104 -0.04 14.54 -7.32
N PRO A 105 -1.30 14.16 -7.08
CA PRO A 105 -2.35 15.08 -6.62
C PRO A 105 -1.92 15.83 -5.35
N LYS A 106 -2.40 17.05 -5.18
CA LYS A 106 -1.98 18.02 -4.12
C LYS A 106 -0.46 18.28 -4.10
N ASN A 107 0.21 18.07 -5.23
CA ASN A 107 1.67 18.20 -5.34
C ASN A 107 2.45 17.32 -4.34
N LEU A 108 1.88 16.17 -3.96
CA LEU A 108 2.50 15.24 -3.03
C LEU A 108 3.55 14.38 -3.73
N GLU A 109 4.62 14.08 -3.03
CA GLU A 109 5.63 13.13 -3.52
C GLU A 109 5.14 11.70 -3.39
N VAL A 110 5.01 11.03 -4.53
CA VAL A 110 4.43 9.70 -4.69
C VAL A 110 5.29 8.81 -5.57
N HIS A 111 5.03 7.52 -5.52
CA HIS A 111 5.71 6.56 -6.39
C HIS A 111 5.31 6.79 -7.86
N SER A 112 6.30 7.06 -8.72
CA SER A 112 6.09 7.46 -10.11
C SER A 112 5.30 6.45 -10.94
N GLY A 113 5.42 5.18 -10.62
CA GLY A 113 4.70 4.13 -11.28
C GLY A 113 3.19 4.16 -11.02
N PHE A 114 2.79 4.39 -9.78
CA PHE A 114 1.37 4.52 -9.44
C PHE A 114 0.80 5.83 -10.00
N GLU A 115 1.60 6.91 -10.00
CA GLU A 115 1.20 8.18 -10.59
C GLU A 115 0.95 8.07 -12.11
N LYS A 116 1.83 7.40 -12.84
CA LYS A 116 1.64 7.14 -14.28
C LYS A 116 0.34 6.37 -14.54
N ALA A 117 0.06 5.34 -13.73
CA ALA A 117 -1.18 4.59 -13.84
C ALA A 117 -2.41 5.45 -13.53
N PHE A 118 -2.38 6.23 -12.45
CA PHE A 118 -3.46 7.16 -12.10
C PHE A 118 -3.66 8.22 -13.18
N THR A 119 -2.60 8.89 -13.65
CA THR A 119 -2.68 9.94 -14.68
C THR A 119 -3.29 9.42 -15.97
N SER A 120 -3.05 8.17 -16.35
CA SER A 120 -3.69 7.54 -17.52
C SER A 120 -5.21 7.39 -17.35
N MET A 121 -5.70 7.27 -16.13
CA MET A 121 -7.12 7.07 -15.80
C MET A 121 -7.83 8.36 -15.36
N LYS A 122 -7.08 9.38 -14.95
CA LYS A 122 -7.60 10.65 -14.43
C LYS A 122 -8.65 11.32 -15.34
N PRO A 123 -8.49 11.36 -16.69
CA PRO A 123 -9.50 11.96 -17.57
C PRO A 123 -10.88 11.32 -17.44
N MET A 124 -10.92 9.99 -17.22
CA MET A 124 -12.17 9.24 -17.05
C MET A 124 -12.84 9.55 -15.71
N PHE A 125 -12.05 9.60 -14.62
CA PHE A 125 -12.56 10.01 -13.31
C PHE A 125 -13.12 11.44 -13.38
N ALA A 126 -12.40 12.37 -14.02
CA ALA A 126 -12.85 13.74 -14.18
C ALA A 126 -14.16 13.83 -15.00
N SER A 127 -14.27 13.06 -16.09
CA SER A 127 -15.49 12.99 -16.89
C SER A 127 -16.66 12.43 -16.08
N TYR A 128 -16.45 11.33 -15.35
CA TYR A 128 -17.46 10.72 -14.48
C TYR A 128 -17.96 11.70 -13.42
N VAL A 129 -17.06 12.35 -12.70
CA VAL A 129 -17.40 13.35 -11.67
C VAL A 129 -18.16 14.53 -12.26
N LYS A 130 -17.73 15.04 -13.41
CA LYS A 130 -18.40 16.17 -14.13
C LYS A 130 -19.82 15.79 -14.53
N GLN A 131 -20.03 14.57 -15.01
CA GLN A 131 -21.32 14.07 -15.48
C GLN A 131 -22.29 13.81 -14.32
N HIS A 132 -21.83 13.10 -13.28
CA HIS A 132 -22.70 12.59 -12.21
C HIS A 132 -22.78 13.50 -10.98
N LYS A 133 -21.83 14.41 -10.79
CA LYS A 133 -21.75 15.36 -9.67
C LYS A 133 -22.00 14.69 -8.31
N PRO A 134 -21.22 13.67 -7.95
CA PRO A 134 -21.45 12.91 -6.72
C PRO A 134 -21.35 13.80 -5.48
N LYS A 135 -22.27 13.60 -4.52
CA LYS A 135 -22.18 14.24 -3.20
C LYS A 135 -21.11 13.61 -2.32
N CYS A 136 -20.80 12.34 -2.57
CA CYS A 136 -19.73 11.61 -1.91
C CYS A 136 -19.23 10.48 -2.82
N LEU A 137 -17.91 10.28 -2.86
CA LEU A 137 -17.27 9.19 -3.56
C LEU A 137 -16.77 8.13 -2.59
N HIS A 138 -17.08 6.86 -2.87
CA HIS A 138 -16.50 5.69 -2.24
C HIS A 138 -15.55 5.02 -3.22
N LEU A 139 -14.26 5.20 -3.01
CA LEU A 139 -13.21 4.64 -3.86
C LEU A 139 -12.71 3.35 -3.23
N VAL A 140 -12.83 2.25 -3.97
CA VAL A 140 -12.53 0.90 -3.48
C VAL A 140 -11.46 0.28 -4.35
N GLY A 141 -10.43 -0.32 -3.76
CA GLY A 141 -9.40 -1.00 -4.53
C GLY A 141 -8.62 -2.06 -3.76
N HIS A 142 -8.23 -3.09 -4.50
CA HIS A 142 -7.37 -4.16 -4.01
C HIS A 142 -6.02 -4.12 -4.75
N SER A 143 -4.94 -4.45 -4.05
CA SER A 143 -3.62 -4.52 -4.66
C SER A 143 -3.24 -3.18 -5.33
N LEU A 144 -2.75 -3.22 -6.57
CA LEU A 144 -2.48 -2.02 -7.38
C LEU A 144 -3.70 -1.12 -7.59
N GLY A 145 -4.92 -1.71 -7.66
CA GLY A 145 -6.15 -0.94 -7.70
C GLY A 145 -6.35 -0.09 -6.44
N GLY A 146 -5.87 -0.57 -5.29
CA GLY A 146 -5.83 0.19 -4.05
C GLY A 146 -4.89 1.39 -4.11
N ALA A 147 -3.72 1.26 -4.75
CA ALA A 147 -2.80 2.38 -4.95
C ALA A 147 -3.41 3.47 -5.85
N ILE A 148 -4.06 3.07 -6.95
CA ILE A 148 -4.75 3.99 -7.86
C ILE A 148 -5.96 4.62 -7.16
N ALA A 149 -6.74 3.84 -6.40
CA ALA A 149 -7.85 4.34 -5.60
C ALA A 149 -7.40 5.42 -4.61
N GLN A 150 -6.23 5.24 -3.98
CA GLN A 150 -5.65 6.22 -3.07
C GLN A 150 -5.31 7.54 -3.77
N LEU A 151 -4.64 7.50 -4.93
CA LEU A 151 -4.34 8.71 -5.70
C LEU A 151 -5.62 9.39 -6.21
N SER A 152 -6.62 8.59 -6.63
CA SER A 152 -7.93 9.09 -7.03
C SER A 152 -8.67 9.76 -5.87
N ALA A 153 -8.55 9.23 -4.64
CA ALA A 153 -9.17 9.82 -3.45
C ALA A 153 -8.52 11.15 -3.06
N ILE A 154 -7.20 11.24 -3.13
CA ILE A 154 -6.46 12.48 -2.89
C ILE A 154 -6.87 13.53 -3.93
N TRP A 155 -6.92 13.15 -5.21
CA TRP A 155 -7.37 14.04 -6.28
C TRP A 155 -8.83 14.48 -6.09
N ALA A 156 -9.75 13.57 -5.79
CA ALA A 156 -11.16 13.91 -5.57
C ALA A 156 -11.33 14.88 -4.40
N SER A 157 -10.60 14.68 -3.32
CA SER A 157 -10.61 15.60 -2.17
C SER A 157 -10.03 16.99 -2.51
N GLU A 158 -9.06 17.06 -3.42
CA GLU A 158 -8.54 18.32 -3.96
C GLU A 158 -9.60 19.08 -4.78
N GLN A 159 -10.51 18.34 -5.45
CA GLN A 159 -11.67 18.92 -6.15
C GLN A 159 -12.83 19.28 -5.19
N GLY A 160 -12.65 19.16 -3.88
CA GLY A 160 -13.68 19.46 -2.88
C GLY A 160 -14.78 18.40 -2.76
N ILE A 161 -14.58 17.19 -3.29
CA ILE A 161 -15.57 16.11 -3.23
C ILE A 161 -15.35 15.30 -1.97
N PRO A 162 -16.35 15.18 -1.07
CA PRO A 162 -16.29 14.27 0.06
C PRO A 162 -15.97 12.85 -0.40
N THR A 163 -14.90 12.25 0.16
CA THR A 163 -14.36 11.00 -0.35
C THR A 163 -14.02 10.04 0.77
N ASN A 164 -14.43 8.78 0.61
CA ASN A 164 -14.03 7.65 1.43
C ASN A 164 -13.22 6.66 0.58
N LEU A 165 -12.07 6.24 1.10
CA LEU A 165 -11.15 5.30 0.48
C LEU A 165 -11.15 3.96 1.24
N TYR A 166 -11.37 2.88 0.52
CA TYR A 166 -11.35 1.51 1.05
C TYR A 166 -10.30 0.69 0.30
N THR A 167 -9.29 0.20 1.00
CA THR A 167 -8.22 -0.56 0.37
C THR A 167 -7.99 -1.90 1.03
N PHE A 168 -7.69 -2.90 0.21
CA PHE A 168 -7.37 -4.27 0.62
C PHE A 168 -6.01 -4.64 0.04
N GLY A 169 -5.04 -4.96 0.89
CA GLY A 169 -3.71 -5.35 0.45
C GLY A 169 -3.00 -4.35 -0.46
N ALA A 170 -3.32 -3.06 -0.35
CA ALA A 170 -2.71 -2.03 -1.20
C ALA A 170 -1.25 -1.77 -0.82
N PRO A 171 -0.36 -1.51 -1.82
CA PRO A 171 1.00 -1.08 -1.57
C PRO A 171 1.07 0.35 -1.03
N ARG A 172 2.24 0.78 -0.59
CA ARG A 172 2.50 2.16 -0.14
C ARG A 172 2.66 3.09 -1.33
N VAL A 173 2.04 4.26 -1.28
CA VAL A 173 1.97 5.18 -2.42
C VAL A 173 2.75 6.46 -2.21
N VAL A 174 2.68 7.05 -1.00
CA VAL A 174 3.21 8.38 -0.69
C VAL A 174 4.50 8.29 0.11
N LEU A 175 5.35 9.31 0.00
CA LEU A 175 6.49 9.44 0.90
C LEU A 175 6.03 9.75 2.33
N ASN A 176 6.81 9.32 3.30
CA ASN A 176 6.49 9.41 4.72
C ASN A 176 6.12 10.84 5.19
N HIS A 177 6.81 11.86 4.69
CA HIS A 177 6.53 13.26 5.03
C HIS A 177 5.24 13.81 4.38
N SER A 178 4.74 13.16 3.32
CA SER A 178 3.50 13.54 2.61
C SER A 178 2.23 12.88 3.19
N VAL A 179 2.38 11.97 4.15
CA VAL A 179 1.28 11.14 4.71
C VAL A 179 0.13 12.00 5.27
N HIS A 180 0.44 13.03 6.04
CA HIS A 180 -0.56 13.90 6.67
C HIS A 180 -1.41 14.64 5.64
N SER A 181 -0.75 15.25 4.65
CA SER A 181 -1.43 15.99 3.58
C SER A 181 -2.25 15.06 2.68
N ALA A 182 -1.78 13.85 2.45
CA ALA A 182 -2.50 12.83 1.69
C ALA A 182 -3.77 12.34 2.40
N ALA A 183 -3.75 12.26 3.73
CA ALA A 183 -4.90 11.82 4.53
C ALA A 183 -5.96 12.92 4.71
N HIS A 184 -5.59 14.19 4.53
CA HIS A 184 -6.47 15.31 4.81
C HIS A 184 -7.74 15.29 3.93
N ASN A 185 -8.91 15.35 4.58
CA ASN A 185 -10.24 15.32 3.95
C ASN A 185 -10.57 14.02 3.19
N VAL A 186 -9.92 12.91 3.52
CA VAL A 186 -10.26 11.58 2.99
C VAL A 186 -10.53 10.64 4.15
N GLY A 187 -11.74 10.10 4.24
CA GLY A 187 -12.04 8.98 5.13
C GLY A 187 -11.30 7.73 4.64
N GLN A 188 -10.44 7.12 5.45
CA GLN A 188 -9.59 6.01 5.01
C GLN A 188 -9.81 4.75 5.82
N TYR A 189 -10.12 3.67 5.12
CA TYR A 189 -10.39 2.34 5.66
C TYR A 189 -9.43 1.35 4.98
N ARG A 190 -8.32 1.06 5.64
CA ARG A 190 -7.26 0.22 5.10
C ARG A 190 -7.21 -1.14 5.78
N VAL A 191 -7.54 -2.17 5.03
CA VAL A 191 -7.48 -3.56 5.49
C VAL A 191 -6.21 -4.24 4.96
N THR A 192 -5.43 -4.81 5.86
CA THR A 192 -4.19 -5.52 5.56
C THR A 192 -4.24 -6.90 6.22
N HIS A 193 -3.97 -7.95 5.46
CA HIS A 193 -3.72 -9.26 6.04
C HIS A 193 -2.25 -9.35 6.46
N GLY A 194 -1.97 -9.78 7.69
CA GLY A 194 -0.60 -9.78 8.22
C GLY A 194 0.36 -10.71 7.50
N ALA A 195 -0.16 -11.72 6.79
CA ALA A 195 0.62 -12.61 5.94
C ALA A 195 0.79 -12.08 4.50
N ASP A 196 0.14 -10.97 4.13
CA ASP A 196 0.26 -10.36 2.79
C ASP A 196 1.55 -9.53 2.69
N PRO A 197 2.48 -9.84 1.76
CA PRO A 197 3.70 -9.05 1.58
C PRO A 197 3.49 -7.73 0.84
N VAL A 198 2.41 -7.56 0.07
CA VAL A 198 2.20 -6.39 -0.81
C VAL A 198 2.07 -5.08 -0.04
N PRO A 199 1.41 -4.99 1.12
CA PRO A 199 1.40 -3.77 1.92
C PRO A 199 2.77 -3.34 2.49
N CYS A 200 3.79 -4.20 2.37
CA CYS A 200 5.15 -3.89 2.81
C CYS A 200 5.98 -3.16 1.76
N VAL A 201 5.49 -3.04 0.53
CA VAL A 201 6.21 -2.44 -0.59
C VAL A 201 5.46 -1.23 -1.17
N PRO A 202 6.17 -0.25 -1.74
CA PRO A 202 7.60 -0.02 -1.60
C PRO A 202 8.06 0.10 -0.14
N ALA A 203 9.32 -0.28 0.12
CA ALA A 203 9.88 -0.14 1.46
C ALA A 203 10.01 1.34 1.86
N TRP A 204 10.33 1.62 3.13
CA TRP A 204 10.63 2.98 3.57
C TRP A 204 11.67 3.63 2.62
N PRO A 205 11.50 4.89 2.17
CA PRO A 205 10.74 5.97 2.78
C PRO A 205 9.25 6.08 2.37
N PHE A 206 8.72 5.16 1.58
CA PHE A 206 7.28 5.14 1.32
C PHE A 206 6.50 4.66 2.53
N SER A 207 5.34 5.26 2.72
CA SER A 207 4.41 4.95 3.80
C SER A 207 2.98 4.78 3.31
N HIS A 208 2.16 4.13 4.12
CA HIS A 208 0.72 4.24 4.01
C HIS A 208 0.28 5.59 4.58
N THR A 209 -0.76 6.16 4.00
CA THR A 209 -1.44 7.31 4.61
C THR A 209 -2.01 6.91 5.96
N SER A 210 -1.92 7.82 6.92
CA SER A 210 -2.55 7.62 8.22
C SER A 210 -4.06 7.51 8.05
N SER A 211 -4.67 6.56 8.71
CA SER A 211 -6.12 6.41 8.77
C SER A 211 -6.54 6.07 10.19
N GLU A 212 -7.78 6.42 10.54
CA GLU A 212 -8.37 6.03 11.81
C GLU A 212 -8.60 4.51 11.88
N TYR A 213 -8.82 3.87 10.72
CA TYR A 213 -9.16 2.46 10.60
C TYR A 213 -8.06 1.71 9.81
N GLN A 214 -6.97 1.41 10.50
CA GLN A 214 -5.89 0.57 9.98
C GLN A 214 -5.99 -0.82 10.58
N THR A 215 -6.38 -1.79 9.77
CA THR A 215 -6.56 -3.17 10.22
C THR A 215 -5.46 -4.05 9.65
N ALA A 216 -4.67 -4.68 10.52
CA ALA A 216 -3.69 -5.70 10.15
C ALA A 216 -4.05 -7.03 10.82
N MET A 217 -4.79 -7.87 10.11
CA MET A 217 -5.19 -9.20 10.58
C MET A 217 -4.01 -10.15 10.52
N ASN A 218 -3.85 -11.01 11.56
CA ASN A 218 -2.80 -12.06 11.62
C ASN A 218 -1.36 -11.53 11.44
N GLU A 219 -1.01 -10.42 12.07
CA GLU A 219 0.26 -9.71 11.89
C GLU A 219 1.50 -10.55 12.22
N GLY A 220 1.40 -11.53 13.11
CA GLY A 220 2.49 -12.43 13.46
C GLY A 220 2.75 -13.57 12.47
N SER A 221 1.88 -13.79 11.49
CA SER A 221 2.01 -14.87 10.52
C SER A 221 3.16 -14.62 9.54
N PHE A 222 3.77 -15.71 9.05
CA PHE A 222 4.74 -15.64 7.95
C PHE A 222 4.07 -15.14 6.68
N PHE A 223 4.82 -14.44 5.84
CA PHE A 223 4.32 -14.04 4.53
C PHE A 223 3.89 -15.23 3.69
N SER A 224 2.72 -15.10 3.09
CA SER A 224 2.09 -16.08 2.21
C SER A 224 1.56 -15.40 0.96
N LEU A 225 1.85 -15.97 -0.20
CA LEU A 225 1.37 -15.44 -1.48
C LEU A 225 -0.16 -15.50 -1.58
N ALA A 226 -0.78 -16.52 -1.00
CA ALA A 226 -2.23 -16.71 -0.99
C ALA A 226 -2.96 -15.66 -0.15
N ALA A 227 -2.28 -15.06 0.85
CA ALA A 227 -2.86 -14.02 1.70
C ALA A 227 -3.18 -12.72 0.97
N HIS A 228 -2.64 -12.54 -0.23
CA HIS A 228 -2.94 -11.39 -1.09
C HIS A 228 -4.22 -11.54 -1.92
N SER A 229 -4.82 -12.72 -1.96
CA SER A 229 -6.04 -12.97 -2.73
C SER A 229 -7.26 -12.23 -2.15
N MET A 230 -8.17 -11.78 -3.03
CA MET A 230 -9.50 -11.30 -2.63
C MET A 230 -10.50 -12.43 -2.36
N GLU A 231 -10.22 -13.64 -2.83
CA GLU A 231 -11.17 -14.76 -2.83
C GLU A 231 -11.72 -15.11 -1.42
N LYS A 232 -12.87 -15.81 -1.41
CA LYS A 232 -13.51 -16.31 -0.18
C LYS A 232 -12.72 -17.45 0.48
N SER A 233 -11.75 -18.02 -0.20
CA SER A 233 -10.84 -19.02 0.39
C SER A 233 -9.93 -18.38 1.45
N ALA A 234 -9.72 -19.05 2.58
CA ALA A 234 -8.75 -18.59 3.56
C ALA A 234 -7.33 -18.66 2.97
N PRO A 235 -6.51 -17.62 3.15
CA PRO A 235 -6.69 -16.44 3.99
C PRO A 235 -7.19 -15.18 3.28
N GLY A 236 -7.89 -15.28 2.16
CA GLY A 236 -8.31 -14.15 1.31
C GLY A 236 -9.04 -13.01 2.03
N TYR A 237 -9.01 -11.80 1.44
CA TYR A 237 -9.54 -10.57 2.07
C TYR A 237 -11.05 -10.61 2.29
N VAL A 238 -11.85 -11.18 1.35
CA VAL A 238 -13.31 -11.31 1.55
C VAL A 238 -13.61 -12.16 2.78
N ASN A 239 -12.88 -13.26 2.95
CA ASN A 239 -13.03 -14.12 4.13
C ASN A 239 -12.54 -13.43 5.42
N THR A 240 -11.46 -12.66 5.34
CA THR A 240 -10.89 -11.94 6.49
C THR A 240 -11.87 -10.93 7.07
N VAL A 241 -12.67 -10.23 6.23
CA VAL A 241 -13.61 -9.20 6.69
C VAL A 241 -15.02 -9.71 6.95
N ALA A 242 -15.36 -10.93 6.52
CA ALA A 242 -16.70 -11.49 6.63
C ALA A 242 -17.19 -11.67 8.08
N ALA A 243 -16.27 -11.71 9.04
CA ALA A 243 -16.59 -11.84 10.47
C ALA A 243 -16.95 -10.50 11.14
N PHE A 244 -16.92 -9.37 10.42
CA PHE A 244 -17.08 -8.04 11.00
C PHE A 244 -18.19 -7.25 10.32
N ASP A 245 -19.10 -6.68 11.10
CA ASP A 245 -20.20 -5.85 10.61
C ASP A 245 -19.71 -4.43 10.26
N ASP A 246 -18.73 -3.93 11.01
CA ASP A 246 -18.18 -2.58 10.86
C ASP A 246 -16.67 -2.53 11.10
N TYR A 247 -16.07 -1.37 10.83
CA TYR A 247 -14.61 -1.16 10.98
C TYR A 247 -14.19 -1.04 12.44
N GLU A 248 -15.06 -0.59 13.34
CA GLU A 248 -14.81 -0.47 14.78
C GLU A 248 -14.68 -1.86 15.42
N SER A 249 -15.58 -2.78 15.09
CA SER A 249 -15.50 -4.17 15.56
C SER A 249 -14.27 -4.87 15.02
N MET A 250 -13.91 -4.60 13.75
CA MET A 250 -12.69 -5.09 13.13
C MET A 250 -11.44 -4.57 13.85
N GLU A 251 -11.37 -3.27 14.14
CA GLU A 251 -10.23 -2.66 14.84
C GLU A 251 -10.13 -3.15 16.28
N SER A 252 -11.23 -3.23 17.01
CA SER A 252 -11.26 -3.69 18.41
C SER A 252 -10.87 -5.16 18.57
N SER A 253 -11.04 -5.97 17.51
CA SER A 253 -10.58 -7.38 17.51
C SER A 253 -9.07 -7.53 17.40
N LEU A 254 -8.38 -6.47 16.99
CA LEU A 254 -6.93 -6.47 16.87
C LEU A 254 -6.31 -6.34 18.26
N LYS A 255 -5.45 -7.29 18.61
CA LYS A 255 -4.54 -7.10 19.71
C LYS A 255 -3.57 -5.99 19.29
N THR A 256 -3.67 -4.84 19.93
CA THR A 256 -2.71 -3.75 19.73
C THR A 256 -1.34 -4.29 20.12
N LEU A 257 -0.54 -4.65 19.14
CA LEU A 257 0.84 -5.03 19.36
C LEU A 257 1.60 -3.72 19.62
N HIS A 258 1.70 -3.35 20.90
CA HIS A 258 2.58 -2.27 21.30
C HIS A 258 4.02 -2.74 21.05
N TYR A 259 4.61 -2.25 19.98
CA TYR A 259 6.04 -2.36 19.80
C TYR A 259 6.68 -1.34 20.74
N ASN A 260 7.08 -1.78 21.93
CA ASN A 260 7.99 -0.99 22.74
C ASN A 260 9.25 -0.75 21.92
N HIS A 261 9.81 0.46 21.99
CA HIS A 261 11.09 0.82 21.37
C HIS A 261 12.17 -0.16 21.82
N THR A 262 12.24 -1.30 21.15
CA THR A 262 13.14 -2.38 21.53
C THR A 262 14.44 -2.15 20.80
N VAL A 263 15.48 -1.81 21.54
CA VAL A 263 16.84 -1.87 21.00
C VAL A 263 17.06 -3.27 20.46
N LEU A 264 17.31 -3.37 19.15
CA LEU A 264 17.50 -4.63 18.47
C LEU A 264 18.86 -5.22 18.85
N LYS A 265 18.92 -5.99 19.95
CA LYS A 265 20.16 -6.63 20.41
C LYS A 265 20.61 -7.70 19.42
N TYR A 266 21.86 -7.63 18.96
CA TYR A 266 22.41 -8.56 17.94
C TYR A 266 22.23 -10.04 18.28
N ALA A 267 22.38 -10.40 19.54
CA ALA A 267 22.19 -11.78 20.03
C ALA A 267 20.78 -12.34 19.80
N LEU A 268 19.76 -11.46 19.74
CA LEU A 268 18.36 -11.86 19.58
C LEU A 268 17.91 -11.97 18.11
N ARG A 269 18.78 -11.76 17.13
CA ARG A 269 18.45 -11.82 15.71
C ARG A 269 17.88 -13.16 15.24
N TYR A 270 18.17 -14.24 15.93
CA TYR A 270 17.64 -15.57 15.61
C TYR A 270 16.12 -15.71 15.83
N ASN A 271 15.50 -14.79 16.55
CA ASN A 271 14.05 -14.77 16.77
C ASN A 271 13.28 -14.13 15.58
N VAL A 272 13.99 -13.59 14.61
CA VAL A 272 13.40 -12.88 13.47
C VAL A 272 12.75 -13.87 12.50
N THR A 273 11.52 -13.56 12.12
CA THR A 273 10.79 -14.30 11.09
C THR A 273 10.50 -13.41 9.89
N PHE A 274 10.29 -14.00 8.72
CA PHE A 274 9.90 -13.25 7.52
C PHE A 274 8.39 -12.95 7.57
N SER A 275 8.02 -11.88 8.30
CA SER A 275 6.63 -11.49 8.60
C SER A 275 6.47 -9.98 8.65
N LEU A 276 5.21 -9.49 8.55
CA LEU A 276 4.85 -8.09 8.68
C LEU A 276 5.32 -7.50 10.03
N ARG A 277 5.17 -8.27 11.11
CA ARG A 277 5.61 -7.86 12.45
C ARG A 277 7.10 -7.48 12.46
N TRP A 278 7.96 -8.36 11.95
CA TRP A 278 9.40 -8.10 11.94
C TRP A 278 9.80 -7.03 10.94
N GLN A 279 9.11 -6.95 9.81
CA GLN A 279 9.31 -5.84 8.86
C GLN A 279 9.04 -4.49 9.53
N ARG A 280 7.98 -4.37 10.35
CA ARG A 280 7.67 -3.15 11.11
C ARG A 280 8.73 -2.88 12.18
N ILE A 281 9.06 -3.85 13.02
CA ILE A 281 10.07 -3.72 14.09
C ILE A 281 11.41 -3.23 13.51
N ILE A 282 11.86 -3.82 12.41
CA ILE A 282 13.12 -3.43 11.75
C ILE A 282 13.03 -2.01 11.19
N THR A 283 11.91 -1.65 10.56
CA THR A 283 11.71 -0.30 10.02
C THR A 283 11.66 0.75 11.15
N ASP A 284 10.95 0.46 12.23
CA ASP A 284 10.89 1.35 13.40
C ASP A 284 12.25 1.49 14.10
N GLY A 285 13.02 0.40 14.17
CA GLY A 285 14.40 0.42 14.65
C GLY A 285 15.30 1.31 13.79
N LEU A 286 15.18 1.22 12.48
CA LEU A 286 15.91 2.09 11.54
C LEU A 286 15.54 3.57 11.73
N ILE A 287 14.25 3.88 11.79
CA ILE A 287 13.76 5.25 11.98
C ILE A 287 14.23 5.81 13.33
N THR A 288 14.16 5.00 14.39
CA THR A 288 14.61 5.36 15.73
C THR A 288 16.11 5.66 15.75
N PHE A 289 16.92 4.81 15.12
CA PHE A 289 18.35 5.03 14.98
C PHE A 289 18.66 6.35 14.25
N LEU A 290 17.98 6.62 13.13
CA LEU A 290 18.15 7.86 12.35
C LEU A 290 17.73 9.11 13.16
N LYS A 291 16.67 9.03 13.96
CA LYS A 291 16.24 10.11 14.86
C LYS A 291 17.29 10.37 15.94
N LYS A 292 17.81 9.32 16.57
CA LYS A 292 18.82 9.38 17.62
C LYS A 292 20.12 10.01 17.14
N THR A 293 20.51 9.75 15.89
CA THR A 293 21.71 10.31 15.27
C THR A 293 21.50 11.69 14.60
N GLY A 294 20.27 12.22 14.63
CA GLY A 294 19.90 13.48 13.96
C GLY A 294 19.82 13.39 12.44
N GLN A 295 19.92 12.20 11.85
CA GLN A 295 19.95 12.01 10.39
C GLN A 295 18.56 11.88 9.76
N TYR A 296 17.51 11.69 10.55
CA TYR A 296 16.18 11.40 10.05
C TYR A 296 15.62 12.46 9.09
N ALA A 297 15.71 13.74 9.45
CA ALA A 297 15.21 14.83 8.61
C ALA A 297 15.97 14.94 7.30
N PHE A 298 17.31 14.81 7.35
CA PHE A 298 18.16 14.84 6.17
C PHE A 298 17.81 13.68 5.21
N ILE A 299 17.76 12.45 5.71
CA ILE A 299 17.43 11.27 4.88
C ILE A 299 16.02 11.37 4.31
N SER A 300 15.05 11.84 5.08
CA SER A 300 13.68 12.02 4.60
C SER A 300 13.60 13.03 3.45
N ALA A 301 14.38 14.12 3.51
CA ALA A 301 14.44 15.11 2.46
C ALA A 301 15.18 14.60 1.20
N GLN A 302 16.17 13.71 1.37
CA GLN A 302 16.91 13.14 0.22
C GLN A 302 16.08 12.18 -0.61
N ALA A 303 15.01 11.64 -0.09
CA ALA A 303 14.15 10.71 -0.82
C ALA A 303 13.60 11.29 -2.12
N GLY A 304 13.23 12.59 -2.12
CA GLY A 304 12.75 13.30 -3.31
C GLY A 304 13.82 13.86 -4.24
N LEU A 305 15.08 13.93 -3.79
CA LEU A 305 16.15 14.65 -4.49
C LEU A 305 17.24 13.74 -5.10
N SER A 306 17.14 12.43 -4.96
CA SER A 306 18.19 11.48 -5.35
C SER A 306 18.38 11.42 -6.87
N VAL A 307 19.41 12.09 -7.37
CA VAL A 307 19.88 12.02 -8.76
C VAL A 307 21.24 11.36 -8.77
N GLY A 308 21.35 10.18 -9.39
CA GLY A 308 22.62 9.47 -9.59
C GLY A 308 23.07 8.52 -8.47
N LEU A 309 22.68 8.74 -7.22
CA LEU A 309 22.79 7.76 -6.13
C LEU A 309 21.38 7.30 -5.73
N THR A 310 21.23 6.01 -5.46
CA THR A 310 19.93 5.56 -4.96
C THR A 310 19.73 6.07 -3.53
N PHE A 311 18.48 6.26 -3.12
CA PHE A 311 18.13 6.58 -1.74
C PHE A 311 18.86 5.66 -0.73
N TYR A 312 18.96 4.38 -1.05
CA TYR A 312 19.61 3.39 -0.17
C TYR A 312 21.13 3.51 -0.14
N ASP A 313 21.77 4.11 -1.15
CA ASP A 313 23.20 4.45 -1.12
C ASP A 313 23.46 5.56 -0.10
N ILE A 314 22.60 6.58 -0.12
CA ILE A 314 22.68 7.72 0.83
C ILE A 314 22.39 7.21 2.25
N LEU A 315 21.35 6.38 2.41
CA LEU A 315 21.01 5.77 3.70
C LEU A 315 22.17 4.95 4.28
N ALA A 316 22.79 4.08 3.47
CA ALA A 316 23.93 3.27 3.91
C ALA A 316 25.12 4.12 4.36
N ARG A 317 25.40 5.19 3.62
CA ARG A 317 26.46 6.16 3.98
C ARG A 317 26.14 6.83 5.32
N CYS A 318 24.93 7.35 5.50
CA CYS A 318 24.53 8.01 6.73
C CYS A 318 24.56 7.09 7.95
N LEU A 319 24.16 5.81 7.79
CA LEU A 319 24.25 4.83 8.87
C LEU A 319 25.71 4.57 9.27
N HIS A 320 26.61 4.41 8.29
CA HIS A 320 28.04 4.23 8.54
C HIS A 320 28.65 5.46 9.22
N GLU A 321 28.44 6.67 8.67
CA GLU A 321 28.95 7.92 9.22
C GLU A 321 28.44 8.18 10.66
N SER A 322 27.21 7.74 10.96
CA SER A 322 26.64 7.85 12.31
C SER A 322 27.44 7.06 13.34
N VAL A 323 27.91 5.85 13.05
CA VAL A 323 28.70 5.05 14.00
C VAL A 323 30.18 5.44 14.01
N VAL A 324 30.68 6.04 12.95
CA VAL A 324 32.02 6.68 12.97
C VAL A 324 32.03 7.89 13.89
N LYS A 325 30.95 8.67 13.91
CA LYS A 325 30.78 9.85 14.75
C LYS A 325 30.40 9.51 16.20
N PHE A 326 29.54 8.49 16.37
CA PHE A 326 28.98 8.06 17.65
C PHE A 326 29.31 6.58 17.88
N VAL A 327 30.54 6.31 18.31
CA VAL A 327 31.07 4.95 18.44
C VAL A 327 30.24 4.08 19.39
N GLU A 328 29.62 4.71 20.42
CA GLU A 328 28.71 4.05 21.35
C GLU A 328 27.45 3.46 20.72
N LEU A 329 27.09 3.89 19.51
CA LEU A 329 25.94 3.36 18.75
C LEU A 329 26.29 2.19 17.84
N THR A 330 27.55 1.76 17.81
CA THR A 330 28.01 0.67 16.93
C THR A 330 27.25 -0.63 17.19
N GLU A 331 27.08 -1.03 18.44
CA GLU A 331 26.35 -2.25 18.78
C GLU A 331 24.85 -2.15 18.46
N GLU A 332 24.25 -0.98 18.53
CA GLU A 332 22.84 -0.75 18.13
C GLU A 332 22.67 -0.92 16.62
N LEU A 333 23.54 -0.32 15.81
CA LEU A 333 23.52 -0.51 14.36
C LEU A 333 23.82 -1.95 13.97
N LYS A 334 24.78 -2.60 14.63
CA LYS A 334 25.11 -4.02 14.43
C LYS A 334 23.88 -4.91 14.70
N GLY A 335 23.14 -4.59 15.76
CA GLY A 335 21.87 -5.26 16.09
C GLY A 335 20.84 -5.08 14.96
N LEU A 336 20.61 -3.85 14.50
CA LEU A 336 19.68 -3.55 13.40
C LEU A 336 20.06 -4.32 12.12
N ILE A 337 21.32 -4.25 11.71
CA ILE A 337 21.82 -4.95 10.50
C ILE A 337 21.72 -6.46 10.65
N GLY A 338 22.02 -7.01 11.84
CA GLY A 338 21.87 -8.43 12.14
C GLY A 338 20.41 -8.91 12.01
N HIS A 339 19.44 -8.10 12.46
CA HIS A 339 18.02 -8.41 12.30
C HIS A 339 17.57 -8.31 10.84
N MET A 340 18.08 -7.37 10.06
CA MET A 340 17.82 -7.29 8.60
C MET A 340 18.35 -8.55 7.90
N LEU A 341 19.54 -9.02 8.23
CA LEU A 341 20.11 -10.27 7.70
C LEU A 341 19.25 -11.48 8.08
N ALA A 342 18.86 -11.58 9.34
CA ALA A 342 18.01 -12.67 9.82
C ALA A 342 16.64 -12.67 9.12
N PHE A 343 16.04 -11.49 8.90
CA PHE A 343 14.78 -11.33 8.17
C PHE A 343 14.85 -11.91 6.75
N VAL A 344 15.99 -11.82 6.08
CA VAL A 344 16.17 -12.43 4.75
C VAL A 344 16.66 -13.89 4.80
N GLY A 345 16.73 -14.49 5.98
CA GLY A 345 17.14 -15.88 6.17
C GLY A 345 18.65 -16.07 6.29
N LYS A 346 19.39 -15.03 6.66
CA LYS A 346 20.85 -15.04 6.84
C LYS A 346 21.27 -14.77 8.30
N ALA A 347 20.52 -15.33 9.28
CA ALA A 347 20.76 -15.11 10.70
C ALA A 347 22.16 -15.55 11.18
N SER A 348 22.75 -16.57 10.54
CA SER A 348 24.09 -17.06 10.85
C SER A 348 25.23 -16.21 10.30
N TYR A 349 24.91 -15.22 9.42
CA TYR A 349 25.95 -14.34 8.88
C TYR A 349 26.47 -13.41 9.98
N GLU A 350 27.78 -13.39 10.18
CA GLU A 350 28.40 -12.55 11.19
C GLU A 350 28.62 -11.13 10.69
N VAL A 351 28.17 -10.15 11.45
CA VAL A 351 28.43 -8.74 11.19
C VAL A 351 29.77 -8.37 11.83
N VAL A 352 30.84 -8.39 11.03
CA VAL A 352 32.21 -8.08 11.49
C VAL A 352 32.45 -6.59 11.40
N GLU A 353 32.16 -6.00 10.25
CA GLU A 353 32.39 -4.58 9.99
C GLU A 353 31.13 -3.91 9.43
N LEU A 354 30.86 -2.67 9.85
CA LEU A 354 29.74 -1.85 9.41
C LEU A 354 30.17 -0.86 8.32
N THR A 355 30.80 -1.35 7.25
CA THR A 355 31.19 -0.50 6.11
C THR A 355 29.95 -0.04 5.32
N THR A 356 30.04 1.10 4.64
CA THR A 356 28.96 1.59 3.75
C THR A 356 28.56 0.53 2.72
N GLN A 357 29.53 -0.18 2.13
CA GLN A 357 29.26 -1.22 1.13
C GLN A 357 28.51 -2.40 1.73
N PHE A 358 28.87 -2.83 2.93
CA PHE A 358 28.21 -3.92 3.62
C PHE A 358 26.78 -3.54 4.01
N ILE A 359 26.56 -2.38 4.61
CA ILE A 359 25.24 -1.88 4.97
C ILE A 359 24.34 -1.78 3.73
N ARG A 360 24.87 -1.21 2.63
CA ARG A 360 24.15 -1.14 1.36
C ARG A 360 23.75 -2.51 0.83
N TRP A 361 24.64 -3.49 0.89
CA TRP A 361 24.35 -4.86 0.48
C TRP A 361 23.22 -5.48 1.30
N VAL A 362 23.21 -5.31 2.63
CA VAL A 362 22.16 -5.82 3.51
C VAL A 362 20.80 -5.15 3.21
N LEU A 363 20.77 -3.83 3.06
CA LEU A 363 19.56 -3.11 2.65
C LEU A 363 19.04 -3.62 1.31
N GLY A 364 19.93 -3.81 0.34
CA GLY A 364 19.59 -4.36 -0.98
C GLY A 364 18.99 -5.76 -0.90
N LEU A 365 19.53 -6.64 -0.06
CA LEU A 365 18.98 -7.98 0.15
C LEU A 365 17.57 -7.95 0.73
N MET A 366 17.33 -7.11 1.76
CA MET A 366 16.03 -6.99 2.42
C MET A 366 14.98 -6.51 1.43
N ILE A 367 15.28 -5.43 0.70
CA ILE A 367 14.38 -4.84 -0.27
C ILE A 367 14.08 -5.83 -1.40
N LYS A 368 15.11 -6.42 -2.01
CA LYS A 368 14.96 -7.39 -3.09
C LYS A 368 14.07 -8.57 -2.69
N LYS A 369 14.23 -9.10 -1.48
CA LYS A 369 13.41 -10.22 -0.98
C LYS A 369 11.95 -9.81 -0.81
N LEU A 370 11.68 -8.64 -0.19
CA LEU A 370 10.32 -8.13 -0.03
C LEU A 370 9.63 -7.91 -1.38
N TYR A 371 10.31 -7.25 -2.31
CA TYR A 371 9.76 -6.97 -3.65
C TYR A 371 9.48 -8.24 -4.44
N MET A 372 10.41 -9.21 -4.39
CA MET A 372 10.26 -10.48 -5.10
C MET A 372 9.02 -11.25 -4.61
N VAL A 373 8.81 -11.32 -3.29
CA VAL A 373 7.66 -12.03 -2.72
C VAL A 373 6.35 -11.27 -2.97
N ALA A 374 6.37 -9.93 -2.87
CA ALA A 374 5.21 -9.11 -3.20
C ALA A 374 4.83 -9.24 -4.68
N LYS A 375 5.82 -9.23 -5.60
CA LYS A 375 5.59 -9.47 -7.02
C LYS A 375 4.94 -10.83 -7.26
N GLN A 376 5.48 -11.88 -6.66
CA GLN A 376 4.92 -13.23 -6.79
C GLN A 376 3.47 -13.31 -6.27
N ALA A 377 3.14 -12.56 -5.22
CA ALA A 377 1.77 -12.48 -4.70
C ALA A 377 0.82 -11.78 -5.69
N ILE A 378 1.27 -10.68 -6.30
CA ILE A 378 0.51 -9.94 -7.32
C ILE A 378 0.31 -10.78 -8.59
N ASP A 379 1.33 -11.50 -9.04
CA ASP A 379 1.29 -12.31 -10.27
C ASP A 379 0.31 -13.51 -10.16
N ARG A 380 -0.16 -13.85 -8.95
CA ARG A 380 -1.15 -14.91 -8.70
C ARG A 380 -2.60 -14.48 -8.86
N ILE A 381 -2.89 -13.19 -8.87
CA ILE A 381 -4.24 -12.63 -9.05
C ILE A 381 -4.61 -12.59 -10.54
#